data_de0ea66ac0dc8654f487c5f15b6defa6
#
_entry.id   de0ea66ac0dc8654f487c5f15b6defa6
#
_cell.length_a   1.000
_cell.length_b   1.000
_cell.length_c   1.000
_cell.angle_alpha   90.00
_cell.angle_beta   90.00
_cell.angle_gamma   90.00
#
_symmetry.space_group_name_H-M   'P 1'
#
loop_
_entity.id
_entity.type
_entity.pdbx_description
1 polymer ?
#
loop_
_entity_poly.entity_id
_entity_poly.type
_entity_poly.pdbx_seq_one_letter_code
_entity_poly.pdbx_strand_id
1 'polypeptide(L)'
;MARRENGFTIIETTLVLAITGLIVAVILVGIGNSLNHQRYMDATNQAVDFFRGQYTGTSNALNDRPDNETCGSSGIATVAEKQTIGASECLLLGKIARSSDGKTITTYQVIATHDLAADPATTQLSDTDLLVAANLQQGSKEIDTYSPEWDTQLLRPGTTDGARFTMMVVRTPV
;
A
#
# COMPACT_ATOMS: atom_id res chain seq x y z
N MET A 1 59.64 34.07 35.62
CA MET A 1 59.73 32.70 35.07
C MET A 1 58.96 32.68 33.78
N ALA A 2 59.59 32.63 32.62
CA ALA A 2 58.91 32.55 31.32
C ALA A 2 58.56 31.10 31.06
N ARG A 3 57.24 30.84 30.91
CA ARG A 3 56.70 29.53 30.57
C ARG A 3 57.01 29.27 29.09
N ARG A 4 57.83 28.26 28.80
CA ARG A 4 58.12 27.83 27.42
C ARG A 4 56.82 27.20 26.89
N GLU A 5 56.17 27.85 25.94
CA GLU A 5 55.08 27.27 25.18
C GLU A 5 55.67 26.33 24.12
N ASN A 6 55.49 25.06 24.27
CA ASN A 6 55.87 24.06 23.27
C ASN A 6 54.88 24.15 22.11
N GLY A 7 55.31 24.67 20.94
CA GLY A 7 54.52 24.65 19.73
C GLY A 7 54.43 23.22 19.15
N PHE A 8 53.32 22.90 18.48
CA PHE A 8 53.16 21.63 17.76
C PHE A 8 54.13 21.51 16.61
N THR A 9 54.65 20.32 16.40
CA THR A 9 55.51 20.02 15.27
C THR A 9 54.67 19.78 14.01
N ILE A 10 55.18 20.04 12.83
CA ILE A 10 54.53 19.80 11.55
C ILE A 10 54.12 18.31 11.42
N ILE A 11 54.96 17.41 11.91
CA ILE A 11 54.71 15.96 11.88
C ILE A 11 53.51 15.59 12.76
N GLU A 12 53.38 16.19 13.92
CA GLU A 12 52.30 15.94 14.87
C GLU A 12 50.97 16.42 14.28
N THR A 13 50.93 17.59 13.68
CA THR A 13 49.71 18.11 13.03
C THR A 13 49.29 17.27 11.81
N THR A 14 50.25 16.83 10.98
CA THR A 14 49.94 15.99 9.81
C THR A 14 49.46 14.61 10.22
N LEU A 15 49.99 14.03 11.29
CA LEU A 15 49.57 12.72 11.82
C LEU A 15 48.16 12.81 12.39
N VAL A 16 47.84 13.85 13.16
CA VAL A 16 46.50 14.08 13.69
C VAL A 16 45.48 14.25 12.55
N LEU A 17 45.81 15.04 11.51
CA LEU A 17 44.92 15.21 10.36
C LEU A 17 44.71 13.89 9.59
N ALA A 18 45.75 13.08 9.43
CA ALA A 18 45.62 11.79 8.76
C ALA A 18 44.70 10.83 9.53
N ILE A 19 44.86 10.72 10.85
CA ILE A 19 44.01 9.85 11.69
C ILE A 19 42.56 10.34 11.73
N THR A 20 42.37 11.65 11.93
CA THR A 20 41.00 12.22 11.96
C THR A 20 40.30 12.06 10.61
N GLY A 21 41.01 12.28 9.50
CA GLY A 21 40.48 12.05 8.15
C GLY A 21 40.05 10.61 7.93
N LEU A 22 40.82 9.64 8.38
CA LEU A 22 40.49 8.21 8.29
C LEU A 22 39.25 7.85 9.13
N ILE A 23 39.17 8.36 10.36
CA ILE A 23 38.00 8.14 11.22
C ILE A 23 36.72 8.71 10.58
N VAL A 24 36.80 9.94 10.05
CA VAL A 24 35.64 10.56 9.39
C VAL A 24 35.21 9.75 8.17
N ALA A 25 36.13 9.24 7.36
CA ALA A 25 35.81 8.43 6.21
C ALA A 25 35.07 7.14 6.59
N VAL A 26 35.51 6.44 7.64
CA VAL A 26 34.85 5.22 8.15
C VAL A 26 33.44 5.52 8.67
N ILE A 27 33.26 6.62 9.39
CA ILE A 27 31.94 7.04 9.91
C ILE A 27 30.98 7.35 8.76
N LEU A 28 31.42 8.07 7.73
CA LEU A 28 30.57 8.43 6.59
C LEU A 28 30.08 7.20 5.82
N VAL A 29 30.95 6.20 5.61
CA VAL A 29 30.54 4.93 4.98
C VAL A 29 29.53 4.17 5.85
N GLY A 30 29.75 4.12 7.16
CA GLY A 30 28.84 3.46 8.11
C GLY A 30 27.46 4.11 8.15
N ILE A 31 27.39 5.44 8.15
CA ILE A 31 26.12 6.19 8.11
C ILE A 31 25.38 5.91 6.81
N GLY A 32 26.04 5.91 5.66
CA GLY A 32 25.40 5.65 4.37
C GLY A 32 24.69 4.30 4.32
N ASN A 33 25.33 3.25 4.80
CA ASN A 33 24.74 1.91 4.87
C ASN A 33 23.56 1.84 5.85
N SER A 34 23.67 2.49 7.01
CA SER A 34 22.58 2.55 8.00
C SER A 34 21.36 3.28 7.47
N LEU A 35 21.54 4.39 6.77
CA LEU A 35 20.44 5.14 6.16
C LEU A 35 19.71 4.33 5.09
N ASN A 36 20.43 3.60 4.24
CA ASN A 36 19.80 2.77 3.22
C ASN A 36 18.98 1.63 3.85
N HIS A 37 19.48 1.02 4.91
CA HIS A 37 18.74 0.01 5.64
C HIS A 37 17.46 0.57 6.28
N GLN A 38 17.55 1.74 6.92
CA GLN A 38 16.39 2.43 7.51
C GLN A 38 15.34 2.74 6.45
N ARG A 39 15.73 3.31 5.30
CA ARG A 39 14.80 3.61 4.19
C ARG A 39 14.08 2.36 3.69
N TYR A 40 14.80 1.23 3.58
CA TYR A 40 14.18 -0.04 3.19
C TYR A 40 13.16 -0.52 4.23
N MET A 41 13.50 -0.45 5.51
CA MET A 41 12.59 -0.83 6.59
C MET A 41 11.35 0.06 6.63
N ASP A 42 11.53 1.38 6.48
CA ASP A 42 10.44 2.35 6.46
C ASP A 42 9.49 2.09 5.28
N ALA A 43 10.02 1.91 4.07
CA ALA A 43 9.22 1.59 2.90
C ALA A 43 8.45 0.28 3.06
N THR A 44 9.06 -0.74 3.67
CA THR A 44 8.41 -2.03 3.94
C THR A 44 7.28 -1.87 4.95
N ASN A 45 7.51 -1.14 6.04
CA ASN A 45 6.49 -0.90 7.07
C ASN A 45 5.31 -0.11 6.49
N GLN A 46 5.56 0.92 5.71
CA GLN A 46 4.52 1.70 5.05
C GLN A 46 3.68 0.84 4.09
N ALA A 47 4.31 -0.04 3.31
CA ALA A 47 3.59 -0.97 2.46
C ALA A 47 2.70 -1.92 3.27
N VAL A 48 3.21 -2.48 4.37
CA VAL A 48 2.43 -3.33 5.26
C VAL A 48 1.26 -2.58 5.88
N ASP A 49 1.48 -1.35 6.33
CA ASP A 49 0.42 -0.52 6.93
C ASP A 49 -0.63 -0.13 5.91
N PHE A 50 -0.25 0.16 4.66
CA PHE A 50 -1.20 0.36 3.57
C PHE A 50 -2.11 -0.86 3.38
N PHE A 51 -1.55 -2.07 3.27
CA PHE A 51 -2.35 -3.29 3.09
C PHE A 51 -3.23 -3.60 4.32
N ARG A 52 -2.74 -3.37 5.53
CA ARG A 52 -3.53 -3.49 6.75
C ARG A 52 -4.69 -2.50 6.77
N GLY A 53 -4.47 -1.28 6.30
CA GLY A 53 -5.50 -0.25 6.13
C GLY A 53 -6.61 -0.71 5.18
N GLN A 54 -6.25 -1.34 4.04
CA GLN A 54 -7.24 -1.90 3.11
C GLN A 54 -8.05 -3.04 3.74
N TYR A 55 -7.40 -3.93 4.49
CA TYR A 55 -8.08 -4.99 5.23
C TYR A 55 -9.06 -4.44 6.27
N THR A 56 -8.61 -3.48 7.08
CA THR A 56 -9.45 -2.83 8.10
C THR A 56 -10.63 -2.09 7.47
N GLY A 57 -10.40 -1.37 6.36
CA GLY A 57 -11.46 -0.71 5.61
C GLY A 57 -12.50 -1.66 5.06
N THR A 58 -12.09 -2.85 4.61
CA THR A 58 -12.99 -3.91 4.16
C THR A 58 -13.80 -4.48 5.32
N SER A 59 -13.15 -4.77 6.46
CA SER A 59 -13.82 -5.29 7.66
C SER A 59 -14.87 -4.33 8.21
N ASN A 60 -14.61 -3.02 8.15
CA ASN A 60 -15.52 -1.98 8.61
C ASN A 60 -16.57 -1.57 7.56
N ALA A 61 -16.59 -2.21 6.39
CA ALA A 61 -17.53 -1.91 5.29
C ALA A 61 -17.59 -0.42 4.92
N LEU A 62 -16.44 0.25 4.90
CA LEU A 62 -16.37 1.66 4.50
C LEU A 62 -16.84 1.83 3.07
N ASN A 63 -17.82 2.71 2.88
CA ASN A 63 -18.36 3.04 1.56
C ASN A 63 -17.60 4.24 0.97
N ASP A 64 -16.62 3.96 0.13
CA ASP A 64 -15.83 4.96 -0.59
C ASP A 64 -16.35 5.18 -2.03
N ARG A 65 -17.50 4.61 -2.34
CA ARG A 65 -18.15 4.67 -3.66
C ARG A 65 -18.67 6.09 -3.95
N PRO A 66 -18.65 6.54 -5.22
CA PRO A 66 -19.36 7.76 -5.62
C PRO A 66 -20.86 7.66 -5.36
N ASP A 67 -21.49 8.74 -4.92
CA ASP A 67 -22.92 8.80 -4.61
C ASP A 67 -23.83 8.62 -5.86
N ASN A 68 -23.26 8.73 -7.05
CA ASN A 68 -23.97 8.60 -8.33
C ASN A 68 -23.77 7.24 -9.01
N GLU A 69 -23.21 6.26 -8.33
CA GLU A 69 -23.13 4.88 -8.81
C GLU A 69 -24.32 4.07 -8.30
N THR A 70 -24.98 3.35 -9.21
CA THR A 70 -26.06 2.38 -8.92
C THR A 70 -25.63 1.00 -9.33
N CYS A 71 -26.21 0.00 -8.68
CA CYS A 71 -26.06 -1.40 -9.04
C CYS A 71 -27.36 -1.95 -9.57
N GLY A 72 -27.26 -2.75 -10.60
CA GLY A 72 -28.38 -3.46 -11.17
C GLY A 72 -27.93 -4.83 -11.68
N SER A 73 -28.85 -5.63 -12.20
CA SER A 73 -28.55 -6.97 -12.73
C SER A 73 -27.53 -6.97 -13.86
N SER A 74 -27.35 -5.85 -14.56
CA SER A 74 -26.36 -5.67 -15.64
C SER A 74 -24.99 -5.15 -15.14
N GLY A 75 -24.87 -4.80 -13.86
CA GLY A 75 -23.63 -4.30 -13.28
C GLY A 75 -23.74 -2.90 -12.68
N ILE A 76 -22.60 -2.22 -12.55
CA ILE A 76 -22.52 -0.86 -12.03
C ILE A 76 -22.82 0.14 -13.14
N ALA A 77 -23.74 1.06 -12.87
CA ALA A 77 -24.06 2.17 -13.77
C ALA A 77 -23.89 3.51 -13.05
N THR A 78 -23.42 4.52 -13.77
CA THR A 78 -23.35 5.89 -13.27
C THR A 78 -24.64 6.63 -13.67
N VAL A 79 -25.31 7.22 -12.68
CA VAL A 79 -26.54 8.00 -12.89
C VAL A 79 -26.25 9.49 -12.72
N ALA A 80 -27.12 10.33 -13.31
CA ALA A 80 -26.94 11.80 -13.28
C ALA A 80 -27.21 12.38 -11.88
N GLU A 81 -28.09 11.74 -11.11
CA GLU A 81 -28.51 12.20 -9.79
C GLU A 81 -27.80 11.43 -8.68
N LYS A 82 -27.50 12.14 -7.59
CA LYS A 82 -26.98 11.51 -6.37
C LYS A 82 -28.05 10.62 -5.75
N GLN A 83 -27.62 9.43 -5.34
CA GLN A 83 -28.49 8.55 -4.61
C GLN A 83 -28.59 8.94 -3.14
N THR A 84 -29.75 8.77 -2.57
CA THR A 84 -29.96 8.92 -1.14
C THR A 84 -29.17 7.85 -0.38
N ILE A 85 -28.54 8.22 0.74
CA ILE A 85 -27.82 7.29 1.60
C ILE A 85 -28.77 6.15 2.01
N GLY A 86 -28.35 4.90 1.81
CA GLY A 86 -29.14 3.71 2.11
C GLY A 86 -30.11 3.26 1.02
N ALA A 87 -30.29 4.01 -0.07
CA ALA A 87 -31.16 3.62 -1.19
C ALA A 87 -30.46 2.76 -2.26
N SER A 88 -29.16 2.47 -2.08
CA SER A 88 -28.40 1.71 -3.07
C SER A 88 -28.53 0.20 -2.87
N GLU A 89 -28.83 -0.49 -3.95
CA GLU A 89 -28.82 -1.96 -4.02
C GLU A 89 -27.42 -2.57 -4.10
N CYS A 90 -26.37 -1.74 -4.09
CA CYS A 90 -24.99 -2.20 -4.15
C CYS A 90 -24.55 -2.80 -2.82
N LEU A 91 -24.11 -4.04 -2.83
CA LEU A 91 -23.51 -4.67 -1.67
C LEU A 91 -21.98 -4.46 -1.70
N LEU A 92 -21.47 -3.73 -0.71
CA LEU A 92 -20.03 -3.48 -0.58
C LEU A 92 -19.35 -4.70 0.02
N LEU A 93 -18.53 -5.40 -0.74
CA LEU A 93 -17.85 -6.61 -0.27
C LEU A 93 -16.40 -6.38 0.09
N GLY A 94 -15.71 -5.42 -0.52
CA GLY A 94 -14.31 -5.25 -0.21
C GLY A 94 -13.58 -4.26 -1.10
N LYS A 95 -12.28 -4.49 -1.20
CA LYS A 95 -11.36 -3.65 -1.97
C LYS A 95 -10.45 -4.50 -2.84
N ILE A 96 -10.08 -3.97 -4.00
CA ILE A 96 -9.11 -4.55 -4.93
C ILE A 96 -7.96 -3.58 -5.11
N ALA A 97 -6.75 -4.04 -4.85
CA ALA A 97 -5.51 -3.29 -5.05
C ALA A 97 -4.78 -3.84 -6.29
N ARG A 98 -4.37 -2.96 -7.18
CA ARG A 98 -3.68 -3.29 -8.42
C ARG A 98 -2.38 -2.53 -8.56
N SER A 99 -1.36 -3.19 -9.07
CA SER A 99 -0.13 -2.55 -9.52
C SER A 99 0.26 -3.09 -10.88
N SER A 100 0.72 -2.21 -11.75
CA SER A 100 1.24 -2.56 -13.08
C SER A 100 2.76 -2.60 -13.14
N ASP A 101 3.43 -1.92 -12.22
CA ASP A 101 4.86 -1.65 -12.26
C ASP A 101 5.59 -1.88 -10.92
N GLY A 102 4.84 -2.20 -9.86
CA GLY A 102 5.38 -2.32 -8.50
C GLY A 102 5.70 -0.98 -7.82
N LYS A 103 5.53 0.15 -8.52
CA LYS A 103 5.78 1.51 -7.99
C LYS A 103 4.51 2.20 -7.54
N THR A 104 3.39 1.91 -8.19
CA THR A 104 2.11 2.51 -7.84
C THR A 104 1.09 1.42 -7.61
N ILE A 105 0.41 1.49 -6.48
CA ILE A 105 -0.68 0.59 -6.12
C ILE A 105 -1.95 1.41 -6.05
N THR A 106 -2.91 1.11 -6.90
CA THR A 106 -4.21 1.78 -6.93
C THR A 106 -5.28 0.86 -6.37
N THR A 107 -6.13 1.39 -5.52
CA THR A 107 -7.20 0.65 -4.85
C THR A 107 -8.58 1.09 -5.34
N TYR A 108 -9.45 0.13 -5.55
CA TYR A 108 -10.84 0.33 -5.96
C TYR A 108 -11.79 -0.43 -5.04
N GLN A 109 -13.05 0.01 -4.98
CA GLN A 109 -14.10 -0.71 -4.28
C GLN A 109 -14.49 -1.98 -5.05
N VAL A 110 -14.76 -3.07 -4.32
CA VAL A 110 -15.39 -4.29 -4.86
C VAL A 110 -16.83 -4.32 -4.41
N ILE A 111 -17.71 -4.46 -5.38
CA ILE A 111 -19.14 -4.37 -5.21
C ILE A 111 -19.78 -5.64 -5.78
N ALA A 112 -20.72 -6.24 -5.04
CA ALA A 112 -21.60 -7.24 -5.57
C ALA A 112 -22.84 -6.56 -6.18
N THR A 113 -23.25 -7.05 -7.32
CA THR A 113 -24.44 -6.56 -8.04
C THR A 113 -25.64 -7.49 -7.89
N HIS A 114 -25.45 -8.63 -7.24
CA HIS A 114 -26.51 -9.58 -6.95
C HIS A 114 -26.66 -9.77 -5.44
N ASP A 115 -27.91 -9.66 -4.95
CA ASP A 115 -28.24 -9.91 -3.55
C ASP A 115 -28.39 -11.40 -3.32
N LEU A 116 -27.37 -12.00 -2.73
CA LEU A 116 -27.36 -13.44 -2.43
C LEU A 116 -28.21 -13.79 -1.22
N ALA A 117 -28.52 -12.83 -0.35
CA ALA A 117 -29.35 -13.08 0.84
C ALA A 117 -30.80 -13.39 0.47
N ALA A 118 -31.24 -13.00 -0.73
CA ALA A 118 -32.59 -13.28 -1.23
C ALA A 118 -32.74 -14.67 -1.84
N ASP A 119 -31.65 -15.40 -2.11
CA ASP A 119 -31.72 -16.72 -2.74
C ASP A 119 -31.49 -17.85 -1.72
N PRO A 120 -32.52 -18.66 -1.42
CA PRO A 120 -32.40 -19.78 -0.47
C PRO A 120 -31.41 -20.86 -0.92
N ALA A 121 -31.03 -20.91 -2.20
CA ALA A 121 -30.04 -21.86 -2.70
C ALA A 121 -28.60 -21.52 -2.27
N THR A 122 -28.34 -20.29 -1.82
CA THR A 122 -27.03 -19.85 -1.43
C THR A 122 -26.58 -20.34 -0.05
N THR A 123 -27.49 -20.80 0.80
CA THR A 123 -27.19 -21.27 2.17
C THR A 123 -26.28 -22.51 2.23
N GLN A 124 -26.08 -23.20 1.12
CA GLN A 124 -25.24 -24.41 1.02
C GLN A 124 -23.99 -24.22 0.16
N LEU A 125 -23.76 -23.02 -0.36
CA LEU A 125 -22.60 -22.73 -1.19
C LEU A 125 -21.34 -22.51 -0.32
N SER A 126 -20.19 -22.89 -0.86
CA SER A 126 -18.92 -22.49 -0.26
C SER A 126 -18.70 -20.99 -0.42
N ASP A 127 -17.83 -20.39 0.41
CA ASP A 127 -17.46 -18.97 0.31
C ASP A 127 -16.99 -18.57 -1.09
N THR A 128 -16.28 -19.45 -1.77
CA THR A 128 -15.81 -19.23 -3.15
C THR A 128 -16.96 -19.18 -4.14
N ASP A 129 -17.91 -20.09 -4.02
CA ASP A 129 -19.07 -20.14 -4.91
C ASP A 129 -20.01 -18.96 -4.67
N LEU A 130 -20.14 -18.52 -3.42
CA LEU A 130 -20.86 -17.30 -3.06
C LEU A 130 -20.24 -16.06 -3.71
N LEU A 131 -18.92 -15.93 -3.69
CA LEU A 131 -18.23 -14.80 -4.34
C LEU A 131 -18.41 -14.82 -5.87
N VAL A 132 -18.42 -15.98 -6.49
CA VAL A 132 -18.71 -16.12 -7.93
C VAL A 132 -20.16 -15.75 -8.23
N ALA A 133 -21.11 -16.24 -7.44
CA ALA A 133 -22.53 -15.95 -7.61
C ALA A 133 -22.86 -14.46 -7.37
N ALA A 134 -22.10 -13.78 -6.52
CA ALA A 134 -22.27 -12.35 -6.21
C ALA A 134 -22.02 -11.41 -7.40
N ASN A 135 -21.46 -11.91 -8.50
CA ASN A 135 -21.11 -11.12 -9.68
C ASN A 135 -20.28 -9.87 -9.30
N LEU A 136 -19.06 -10.12 -8.79
CA LEU A 136 -18.19 -9.08 -8.29
C LEU A 136 -17.76 -8.12 -9.39
N GLN A 137 -17.88 -6.83 -9.14
CA GLN A 137 -17.44 -5.77 -10.04
C GLN A 137 -16.55 -4.77 -9.32
N GLN A 138 -15.66 -4.18 -10.08
CA GLN A 138 -14.79 -3.09 -9.60
C GLN A 138 -15.54 -1.77 -9.77
N GLY A 139 -15.61 -0.97 -8.72
CA GLY A 139 -16.10 0.40 -8.77
C GLY A 139 -15.28 1.28 -9.72
N SER A 140 -15.88 2.33 -10.25
CA SER A 140 -15.25 3.20 -11.25
C SER A 140 -14.19 4.12 -10.67
N LYS A 141 -14.31 4.48 -9.39
CA LYS A 141 -13.47 5.47 -8.72
C LYS A 141 -12.28 4.82 -8.04
N GLU A 142 -11.11 5.41 -8.24
CA GLU A 142 -9.95 5.16 -7.39
C GLU A 142 -10.22 5.68 -5.97
N ILE A 143 -10.04 4.80 -4.99
CA ILE A 143 -10.26 5.13 -3.58
C ILE A 143 -8.99 5.67 -2.97
N ASP A 144 -7.90 4.98 -3.22
CA ASP A 144 -6.62 5.24 -2.60
C ASP A 144 -5.49 4.86 -3.55
N THR A 145 -4.39 5.61 -3.46
CA THR A 145 -3.18 5.36 -4.26
C THR A 145 -1.97 5.41 -3.35
N TYR A 146 -1.22 4.33 -3.33
CA TYR A 146 0.03 4.22 -2.59
C TYR A 146 1.21 4.15 -3.54
N SER A 147 2.21 4.97 -3.29
CA SER A 147 3.50 4.93 -3.96
C SER A 147 4.59 4.78 -2.91
N PRO A 148 5.38 3.69 -2.95
CA PRO A 148 6.48 3.49 -2.01
C PRO A 148 7.46 4.66 -2.05
N GLU A 149 7.93 5.09 -0.89
CA GLU A 149 8.92 6.15 -0.77
C GLU A 149 10.33 5.66 -1.15
N TRP A 150 11.26 6.60 -1.30
CA TRP A 150 12.69 6.35 -1.52
C TRP A 150 13.01 5.61 -2.83
N ASP A 151 12.20 5.81 -3.90
CA ASP A 151 12.32 5.10 -5.19
C ASP A 151 12.36 3.57 -5.03
N THR A 152 11.72 3.08 -3.96
CA THR A 152 11.54 1.65 -3.75
C THR A 152 10.42 1.12 -4.64
N GLN A 153 10.46 -0.17 -4.92
CA GLN A 153 9.40 -0.83 -5.68
C GLN A 153 9.16 -2.25 -5.15
N LEU A 154 7.94 -2.71 -5.28
CA LEU A 154 7.61 -4.10 -5.02
C LEU A 154 8.12 -4.95 -6.17
N LEU A 155 8.97 -5.90 -5.88
CA LEU A 155 9.53 -6.82 -6.88
C LEU A 155 8.77 -8.14 -6.87
N ARG A 156 8.66 -8.74 -8.04
CA ARG A 156 8.24 -10.13 -8.13
C ARG A 156 9.37 -11.03 -7.57
N PRO A 157 9.06 -12.02 -6.71
CA PRO A 157 10.08 -12.91 -6.19
C PRO A 157 10.95 -13.54 -7.29
N GLY A 158 12.27 -13.44 -7.15
CA GLY A 158 13.23 -13.98 -8.10
C GLY A 158 13.49 -13.16 -9.36
N THR A 159 12.97 -11.92 -9.44
CA THR A 159 13.22 -11.00 -10.57
C THR A 159 13.63 -9.61 -10.09
N THR A 160 14.14 -8.79 -11.00
CA THR A 160 14.41 -7.38 -10.80
C THR A 160 13.27 -6.50 -11.35
N ASP A 161 12.27 -7.11 -11.95
CA ASP A 161 11.15 -6.39 -12.55
C ASP A 161 10.12 -6.00 -11.49
N GLY A 162 9.49 -4.84 -11.67
CA GLY A 162 8.38 -4.39 -10.84
C GLY A 162 7.23 -5.39 -10.84
N ALA A 163 6.66 -5.64 -9.67
CA ALA A 163 5.59 -6.63 -9.54
C ALA A 163 4.29 -6.13 -10.17
N ARG A 164 3.80 -6.87 -11.14
CA ARG A 164 2.40 -6.78 -11.56
C ARG A 164 1.58 -7.70 -10.68
N PHE A 165 0.67 -7.15 -9.94
CA PHE A 165 -0.22 -7.95 -9.11
C PHE A 165 -1.61 -7.34 -9.02
N THR A 166 -2.55 -8.21 -8.68
CA THR A 166 -3.88 -7.82 -8.27
C THR A 166 -4.17 -8.59 -6.99
N MET A 167 -4.50 -7.87 -5.94
CA MET A 167 -4.89 -8.43 -4.65
C MET A 167 -6.30 -7.96 -4.34
N MET A 168 -7.16 -8.88 -3.97
CA MET A 168 -8.53 -8.57 -3.56
C MET A 168 -8.72 -9.01 -2.11
N VAL A 169 -9.29 -8.11 -1.32
CA VAL A 169 -9.71 -8.37 0.05
C VAL A 169 -11.21 -8.19 0.09
N VAL A 170 -11.93 -9.28 0.28
CA VAL A 170 -13.39 -9.28 0.34
C VAL A 170 -13.87 -10.01 1.58
N ARG A 171 -15.02 -9.62 2.08
CA ARG A 171 -15.77 -10.37 3.09
C ARG A 171 -16.86 -11.20 2.40
N THR A 172 -17.18 -12.33 2.95
CA THR A 172 -18.31 -13.14 2.48
C THR A 172 -19.61 -12.38 2.65
N PRO A 173 -20.51 -12.45 1.68
CA PRO A 173 -21.79 -11.76 1.71
C PRO A 173 -22.83 -12.53 2.55
N VAL A 174 -22.51 -12.90 3.79
CA VAL A 174 -23.42 -13.63 4.70
C VAL A 174 -23.74 -12.78 5.89
#